data_bfefda53de95f3fe0b378a2b642c67a0
#
_entry.id   bfefda53de95f3fe0b378a2b642c67a0
#
_cell.length_a   1.000
_cell.length_b   1.000
_cell.length_c   1.000
_cell.angle_alpha   90.00
_cell.angle_beta   90.00
_cell.angle_gamma   90.00
#
_symmetry.space_group_name_H-M   'P 1'
#
loop_
_entity.id
_entity.type
_entity.pdbx_description
1 polymer ?
#
loop_
_entity_poly.entity_id
_entity_poly.type
_entity_poly.pdbx_seq_one_letter_code
_entity_poly.pdbx_strand_id
1 'polypeptide(L)'
;MPRLLLLISLLFAASTHAAQSIDPVVFKALERAQSAQQKGDYSAARKALIQAEAKSGSAEEALLWRSRAYLAWAEGDSRQALELLEKAVASGKLDEALLPNERLNLAKLNLIERRYAKVINLLGSPAQANEEVLQMLVQAYQGLGQHAKALPLAERYVQANPNAADTWLQFLVAGNAELKRYDAAERWQRRLLARHPNQAKSWRQLAGLQQMAGAEDKALATLRAAHVKGLRFSESELDNLVLLAGAAGQPWQGAKLLEGMLESRLLPSDAKRRERLGMLWWQARERSAAAKIYRELAVQSGSAKFWLNVAQLELEQARWQAGLDALKQAERAGAERRKVRAWREWAEGELSFERERQVASAH
;
A
#
# COMPACT_ATOMS: atom_id res chain seq x y z
N MET A 1 -11.54 15.69 17.24
CA MET A 1 -10.21 15.80 17.84
C MET A 1 -10.37 15.62 19.34
N PRO A 2 -9.81 14.57 19.99
CA PRO A 2 -9.88 14.46 21.43
C PRO A 2 -9.00 15.54 22.05
N ARG A 3 -9.59 16.37 22.92
CA ARG A 3 -8.85 17.30 23.77
C ARG A 3 -7.95 16.46 24.70
N LEU A 4 -6.66 16.43 24.39
CA LEU A 4 -5.65 15.87 25.30
C LEU A 4 -5.65 16.78 26.54
N LEU A 5 -6.24 16.32 27.64
CA LEU A 5 -6.05 16.90 28.96
C LEU A 5 -4.59 16.67 29.36
N LEU A 6 -3.75 17.67 29.04
CA LEU A 6 -2.39 17.74 29.55
C LEU A 6 -2.46 17.93 31.06
N LEU A 7 -2.34 16.84 31.80
CA LEU A 7 -2.04 16.88 33.24
C LEU A 7 -0.64 17.45 33.43
N ILE A 8 -0.56 18.77 33.59
CA ILE A 8 0.65 19.46 33.97
C ILE A 8 0.83 19.22 35.48
N SER A 9 1.46 18.11 35.84
CA SER A 9 1.94 17.90 37.20
C SER A 9 3.19 18.77 37.38
N LEU A 10 3.05 19.91 38.06
CA LEU A 10 4.15 20.61 38.66
C LEU A 10 4.58 19.76 39.88
N LEU A 11 5.41 18.74 39.64
CA LEU A 11 6.13 18.07 40.72
C LEU A 11 7.25 19.03 41.18
N PHE A 12 7.00 19.74 42.27
CA PHE A 12 8.08 20.27 43.10
C PHE A 12 8.75 19.07 43.77
N ALA A 13 9.66 18.40 43.08
CA ALA A 13 10.61 17.52 43.72
C ALA A 13 11.54 18.41 44.53
N ALA A 14 11.42 18.37 45.85
CA ALA A 14 12.39 18.96 46.74
C ALA A 14 13.72 18.22 46.60
N SER A 15 14.51 18.60 45.63
CA SER A 15 15.90 18.18 45.50
C SER A 15 16.71 19.04 46.44
N THR A 16 17.38 18.42 47.38
CA THR A 16 18.26 18.99 48.42
C THR A 16 19.60 19.49 47.81
N HIS A 17 19.54 20.37 46.83
CA HIS A 17 20.65 21.20 46.37
C HIS A 17 20.12 22.60 46.24
N ALA A 18 20.58 23.50 47.15
CA ALA A 18 20.38 24.95 47.20
C ALA A 18 19.18 25.45 46.35
N ALA A 19 17.96 25.19 46.84
CA ALA A 19 16.75 25.75 46.26
C ALA A 19 16.91 27.30 46.34
N GLN A 20 17.22 27.98 45.23
CA GLN A 20 16.99 29.40 45.14
C GLN A 20 15.52 29.60 45.51
N SER A 21 15.27 30.29 46.63
CA SER A 21 13.90 30.58 47.07
C SER A 21 13.25 31.45 46.02
N ILE A 22 12.28 30.91 45.30
CA ILE A 22 11.48 31.66 44.32
C ILE A 22 10.82 32.83 45.05
N ASP A 23 10.82 34.00 44.44
CA ASP A 23 10.12 35.18 44.98
C ASP A 23 8.66 34.79 45.31
N PRO A 24 8.19 35.02 46.57
CA PRO A 24 6.85 34.66 46.99
C PRO A 24 5.72 35.26 46.10
N VAL A 25 5.97 36.43 45.49
CA VAL A 25 4.99 37.05 44.60
C VAL A 25 4.88 36.27 43.28
N VAL A 26 6.02 35.88 42.69
CA VAL A 26 6.06 35.06 41.48
C VAL A 26 5.48 33.68 41.77
N PHE A 27 5.84 33.06 42.88
CA PHE A 27 5.29 31.76 43.27
C PHE A 27 3.75 31.76 43.34
N LYS A 28 3.16 32.75 44.05
CA LYS A 28 1.70 32.91 44.13
C LYS A 28 1.05 33.17 42.78
N ALA A 29 1.72 33.89 41.88
CA ALA A 29 1.21 34.12 40.53
C ALA A 29 1.17 32.82 39.69
N LEU A 30 2.22 32.00 39.79
CA LEU A 30 2.31 30.72 39.12
C LEU A 30 1.22 29.75 39.63
N GLU A 31 1.02 29.67 40.96
CA GLU A 31 -0.06 28.84 41.55
C GLU A 31 -1.45 29.30 41.08
N ARG A 32 -1.71 30.61 41.13
CA ARG A 32 -3.00 31.17 40.67
C ARG A 32 -3.23 30.86 39.18
N ALA A 33 -2.21 31.03 38.36
CA ALA A 33 -2.31 30.74 36.95
C ALA A 33 -2.60 29.26 36.68
N GLN A 34 -1.90 28.36 37.39
CA GLN A 34 -2.12 26.92 37.27
C GLN A 34 -3.54 26.52 37.70
N SER A 35 -3.99 27.02 38.87
CA SER A 35 -5.35 26.76 39.38
C SER A 35 -6.43 27.27 38.41
N ALA A 36 -6.23 28.44 37.81
CA ALA A 36 -7.13 29.01 36.82
C ALA A 36 -7.14 28.18 35.53
N GLN A 37 -5.99 27.72 35.04
CA GLN A 37 -5.91 26.84 33.86
C GLN A 37 -6.63 25.49 34.11
N GLN A 38 -6.47 24.90 35.28
CA GLN A 38 -7.16 23.63 35.65
C GLN A 38 -8.69 23.80 35.61
N LYS A 39 -9.19 24.99 35.94
CA LYS A 39 -10.62 25.35 35.90
C LYS A 39 -11.08 25.81 34.50
N GLY A 40 -10.18 25.89 33.53
CA GLY A 40 -10.46 26.40 32.19
C GLY A 40 -10.60 27.93 32.10
N ASP A 41 -10.27 28.66 33.18
CA ASP A 41 -10.28 30.11 33.21
C ASP A 41 -8.93 30.67 32.72
N TYR A 42 -8.73 30.63 31.40
CA TYR A 42 -7.51 31.12 30.79
C TYR A 42 -7.35 32.64 30.94
N SER A 43 -8.46 33.40 31.06
CA SER A 43 -8.41 34.84 31.29
C SER A 43 -7.80 35.17 32.65
N ALA A 44 -8.25 34.52 33.71
CA ALA A 44 -7.66 34.68 35.04
C ALA A 44 -6.21 34.21 35.11
N ALA A 45 -5.88 33.10 34.43
CA ALA A 45 -4.51 32.61 34.33
C ALA A 45 -3.59 33.65 33.66
N ARG A 46 -4.02 34.21 32.55
CA ARG A 46 -3.27 35.24 31.82
C ARG A 46 -3.05 36.48 32.68
N LYS A 47 -4.09 36.97 33.37
CA LYS A 47 -4.01 38.11 34.26
C LYS A 47 -2.99 37.89 35.39
N ALA A 48 -2.99 36.72 36.00
CA ALA A 48 -2.02 36.34 37.06
C ALA A 48 -0.56 36.37 36.54
N LEU A 49 -0.34 35.82 35.33
CA LEU A 49 1.01 35.76 34.74
C LEU A 49 1.51 37.11 34.22
N ILE A 50 0.63 38.00 33.72
CA ILE A 50 1.00 39.35 33.26
C ILE A 50 1.42 40.24 34.43
N GLN A 51 0.71 40.14 35.56
CA GLN A 51 0.99 40.93 36.75
C GLN A 51 2.23 40.49 37.52
N ALA A 52 2.79 39.32 37.19
CA ALA A 52 4.02 38.86 37.82
C ALA A 52 5.25 39.43 37.08
N GLU A 53 6.07 40.15 37.81
CA GLU A 53 7.35 40.65 37.34
C GLU A 53 8.48 39.84 37.95
N ALA A 54 9.50 39.53 37.16
CA ALA A 54 10.71 38.86 37.57
C ALA A 54 11.92 39.61 37.05
N LYS A 55 13.04 39.48 37.75
CA LYS A 55 14.30 40.08 37.32
C LYS A 55 14.75 39.41 36.01
N SER A 56 15.15 40.26 35.04
CA SER A 56 15.64 39.76 33.76
C SER A 56 16.84 38.81 33.95
N GLY A 57 16.80 37.65 33.24
CA GLY A 57 17.81 36.60 33.34
C GLY A 57 17.74 35.75 34.60
N SER A 58 16.67 35.88 35.40
CA SER A 58 16.45 35.06 36.59
C SER A 58 15.75 33.72 36.28
N ALA A 59 15.76 32.82 37.24
CA ALA A 59 15.02 31.57 37.17
C ALA A 59 13.51 31.80 37.16
N GLU A 60 13.03 32.80 37.89
CA GLU A 60 11.64 33.21 37.93
C GLU A 60 11.15 33.69 36.55
N GLU A 61 11.94 34.44 35.83
CA GLU A 61 11.58 34.85 34.46
C GLU A 61 11.44 33.65 33.53
N ALA A 62 12.34 32.68 33.63
CA ALA A 62 12.24 31.43 32.89
C ALA A 62 10.98 30.63 33.22
N LEU A 63 10.57 30.55 34.49
CA LEU A 63 9.35 29.91 34.95
C LEU A 63 8.09 30.66 34.46
N LEU A 64 8.11 31.98 34.42
CA LEU A 64 7.02 32.78 33.86
C LEU A 64 6.91 32.58 32.35
N TRP A 65 7.98 32.55 31.59
CA TRP A 65 7.95 32.21 30.15
C TRP A 65 7.39 30.81 29.92
N ARG A 66 7.84 29.83 30.69
CA ARG A 66 7.32 28.45 30.65
C ARG A 66 5.82 28.40 30.91
N SER A 67 5.33 29.04 31.95
CA SER A 67 3.92 29.06 32.32
C SER A 67 3.05 29.78 31.29
N ARG A 68 3.54 30.90 30.73
CA ARG A 68 2.89 31.61 29.61
C ARG A 68 2.87 30.75 28.33
N ALA A 69 3.93 29.97 28.08
CA ALA A 69 3.95 29.04 26.94
C ALA A 69 2.85 27.96 27.04
N TYR A 70 2.69 27.35 28.22
CA TYR A 70 1.64 26.38 28.45
C TYR A 70 0.22 26.97 28.37
N LEU A 71 0.06 28.20 28.83
CA LEU A 71 -1.21 28.92 28.69
C LEU A 71 -1.53 29.16 27.20
N ALA A 72 -0.59 29.68 26.42
CA ALA A 72 -0.75 29.89 25.00
C ALA A 72 -1.06 28.59 24.26
N TRP A 73 -0.40 27.48 24.64
CA TRP A 73 -0.70 26.16 24.08
C TRP A 73 -2.12 25.69 24.39
N ALA A 74 -2.57 25.88 25.62
CA ALA A 74 -3.95 25.53 26.04
C ALA A 74 -5.00 26.37 25.31
N GLU A 75 -4.68 27.62 24.97
CA GLU A 75 -5.52 28.52 24.18
C GLU A 75 -5.47 28.20 22.65
N GLY A 76 -4.55 27.32 22.21
CA GLY A 76 -4.41 26.92 20.81
C GLY A 76 -3.42 27.75 20.01
N ASP A 77 -2.71 28.70 20.64
CA ASP A 77 -1.66 29.47 20.00
C ASP A 77 -0.30 28.72 20.12
N SER A 78 -0.12 27.76 19.23
CA SER A 78 1.09 26.93 19.20
C SER A 78 2.34 27.73 18.86
N ARG A 79 2.22 28.81 18.08
CA ARG A 79 3.36 29.67 17.71
C ARG A 79 3.86 30.45 18.91
N GLN A 80 2.99 31.13 19.66
CA GLN A 80 3.35 31.87 20.86
C GLN A 80 3.88 30.89 21.94
N ALA A 81 3.25 29.73 22.08
CA ALA A 81 3.71 28.69 22.99
C ALA A 81 5.15 28.25 22.68
N LEU A 82 5.45 28.02 21.41
CA LEU A 82 6.77 27.62 20.95
C LEU A 82 7.84 28.70 21.26
N GLU A 83 7.56 29.95 20.91
CA GLU A 83 8.48 31.08 21.13
C GLU A 83 8.81 31.27 22.61
N LEU A 84 7.79 31.18 23.48
CA LEU A 84 7.97 31.34 24.92
C LEU A 84 8.70 30.16 25.53
N LEU A 85 8.40 28.92 25.10
CA LEU A 85 9.07 27.74 25.63
C LEU A 85 10.52 27.65 25.13
N GLU A 86 10.80 28.05 23.88
CA GLU A 86 12.18 28.18 23.38
C GLU A 86 13.00 29.19 24.25
N LYS A 87 12.41 30.34 24.59
CA LYS A 87 13.05 31.33 25.51
C LYS A 87 13.33 30.74 26.90
N ALA A 88 12.34 30.06 27.47
CA ALA A 88 12.47 29.45 28.79
C ALA A 88 13.61 28.43 28.83
N VAL A 89 13.66 27.53 27.86
CA VAL A 89 14.72 26.49 27.79
C VAL A 89 16.07 27.08 27.44
N ALA A 90 16.13 28.04 26.50
CA ALA A 90 17.37 28.67 26.07
C ALA A 90 18.01 29.56 27.16
N SER A 91 17.23 30.03 28.13
CA SER A 91 17.75 30.81 29.26
C SER A 91 18.80 30.05 30.11
N GLY A 92 18.74 28.69 30.09
CA GLY A 92 19.58 27.84 30.95
C GLY A 92 19.28 27.99 32.44
N LYS A 93 18.10 28.57 32.80
CA LYS A 93 17.70 28.85 34.17
C LYS A 93 16.62 27.92 34.72
N LEU A 94 16.07 27.05 33.85
CA LEU A 94 15.16 26.01 34.31
C LEU A 94 15.91 24.89 35.05
N ASP A 95 15.26 24.31 36.05
CA ASP A 95 15.79 23.14 36.74
C ASP A 95 16.11 22.03 35.72
N GLU A 96 17.28 21.40 35.89
CA GLU A 96 17.75 20.32 35.01
C GLU A 96 16.76 19.15 34.98
N ALA A 97 16.05 18.89 36.07
CA ALA A 97 15.02 17.84 36.15
C ALA A 97 13.81 18.11 35.21
N LEU A 98 13.55 19.35 34.85
CA LEU A 98 12.47 19.74 33.92
C LEU A 98 12.88 19.62 32.47
N LEU A 99 14.17 19.76 32.14
CA LEU A 99 14.66 19.87 30.77
C LEU A 99 14.27 18.72 29.84
N PRO A 100 14.27 17.43 30.27
CA PRO A 100 13.84 16.33 29.42
C PRO A 100 12.38 16.48 28.94
N ASN A 101 11.48 16.84 29.85
CA ASN A 101 10.07 17.06 29.54
C ASN A 101 9.87 18.30 28.64
N GLU A 102 10.60 19.38 28.91
CA GLU A 102 10.49 20.61 28.12
C GLU A 102 11.04 20.41 26.68
N ARG A 103 12.11 19.63 26.52
CA ARG A 103 12.59 19.22 25.19
C ARG A 103 11.55 18.42 24.41
N LEU A 104 10.85 17.50 25.11
CA LEU A 104 9.78 16.73 24.50
C LEU A 104 8.61 17.63 24.07
N ASN A 105 8.22 18.58 24.94
CA ASN A 105 7.15 19.54 24.65
C ASN A 105 7.53 20.51 23.52
N LEU A 106 8.77 20.95 23.46
CA LEU A 106 9.32 21.70 22.32
C LEU A 106 9.26 20.90 21.03
N ALA A 107 9.58 19.60 21.08
CA ALA A 107 9.47 18.73 19.90
C ALA A 107 8.01 18.61 19.44
N LYS A 108 7.03 18.48 20.35
CA LYS A 108 5.60 18.46 20.03
C LYS A 108 5.15 19.76 19.36
N LEU A 109 5.51 20.91 19.91
CA LEU A 109 5.19 22.21 19.34
C LEU A 109 5.84 22.41 17.97
N ASN A 110 7.12 22.04 17.81
CA ASN A 110 7.79 22.08 16.52
C ASN A 110 7.15 21.14 15.48
N LEU A 111 6.59 19.99 15.90
CA LEU A 111 5.86 19.09 15.02
C LEU A 111 4.55 19.72 14.51
N ILE A 112 3.80 20.39 15.40
CA ILE A 112 2.59 21.15 15.07
C ILE A 112 2.91 22.26 14.05
N GLU A 113 3.97 22.99 14.30
CA GLU A 113 4.45 24.09 13.43
C GLU A 113 5.23 23.59 12.20
N ARG A 114 5.28 22.27 11.95
CA ARG A 114 5.96 21.62 10.83
C ARG A 114 7.46 21.93 10.73
N ARG A 115 8.10 22.26 11.85
CA ARG A 115 9.55 22.49 11.93
C ARG A 115 10.29 21.16 12.14
N TYR A 116 10.13 20.23 11.21
CA TYR A 116 10.55 18.83 11.33
C TYR A 116 12.03 18.63 11.65
N ALA A 117 12.91 19.42 11.06
CA ALA A 117 14.36 19.34 11.35
C ALA A 117 14.65 19.64 12.83
N LYS A 118 13.95 20.61 13.43
CA LYS A 118 14.10 20.94 14.86
C LYS A 118 13.61 19.79 15.75
N VAL A 119 12.53 19.10 15.35
CA VAL A 119 12.02 17.92 16.07
C VAL A 119 13.12 16.86 16.17
N ILE A 120 13.77 16.54 15.04
CA ILE A 120 14.84 15.53 15.00
C ILE A 120 16.02 15.94 15.90
N ASN A 121 16.42 17.21 15.84
CA ASN A 121 17.52 17.71 16.67
C ASN A 121 17.22 17.69 18.17
N LEU A 122 15.96 17.99 18.55
CA LEU A 122 15.54 18.00 19.96
C LEU A 122 15.45 16.58 20.55
N LEU A 123 14.98 15.62 19.76
CA LEU A 123 14.76 14.25 20.22
C LEU A 123 16.02 13.37 20.14
N GLY A 124 17.03 13.78 19.39
CA GLY A 124 18.34 13.14 19.34
C GLY A 124 18.31 11.72 18.74
N SER A 125 19.12 10.83 19.31
CA SER A 125 19.28 9.47 18.79
C SER A 125 18.03 8.62 19.05
N PRO A 126 17.51 7.92 18.04
CA PRO A 126 16.35 7.06 18.20
C PRO A 126 16.64 5.74 18.97
N ALA A 127 17.89 5.46 19.32
CA ALA A 127 18.28 4.17 19.92
C ALA A 127 17.52 3.87 21.24
N GLN A 128 17.30 4.89 22.09
CA GLN A 128 16.61 4.78 23.36
C GLN A 128 15.20 5.40 23.34
N ALA A 129 14.67 5.68 22.17
CA ALA A 129 13.38 6.33 22.00
C ALA A 129 12.24 5.44 22.53
N ASN A 130 11.36 6.00 23.36
CA ASN A 130 10.09 5.41 23.71
C ASN A 130 9.10 5.54 22.53
N GLU A 131 7.90 4.97 22.68
CA GLU A 131 6.89 4.97 21.62
C GLU A 131 6.51 6.37 21.14
N GLU A 132 6.33 7.32 22.04
CA GLU A 132 5.95 8.70 21.71
C GLU A 132 7.03 9.38 20.87
N VAL A 133 8.29 9.23 21.28
CA VAL A 133 9.45 9.76 20.55
C VAL A 133 9.60 9.10 19.19
N LEU A 134 9.39 7.77 19.08
CA LEU A 134 9.39 7.08 17.79
C LEU A 134 8.32 7.63 16.84
N GLN A 135 7.10 7.84 17.34
CA GLN A 135 6.02 8.42 16.53
C GLN A 135 6.37 9.82 16.01
N MET A 136 6.90 10.69 16.87
CA MET A 136 7.29 12.04 16.47
C MET A 136 8.44 12.03 15.46
N LEU A 137 9.45 11.18 15.65
CA LEU A 137 10.56 11.05 14.70
C LEU A 137 10.08 10.54 13.33
N VAL A 138 9.20 9.53 13.31
CA VAL A 138 8.62 9.04 12.05
C VAL A 138 7.86 10.15 11.33
N GLN A 139 7.01 10.90 12.04
CA GLN A 139 6.27 12.02 11.45
C GLN A 139 7.21 13.13 10.95
N ALA A 140 8.28 13.44 11.69
CA ALA A 140 9.25 14.43 11.29
C ALA A 140 10.05 14.01 10.04
N TYR A 141 10.53 12.76 9.99
CA TYR A 141 11.21 12.24 8.80
C TYR A 141 10.27 12.13 7.59
N GLN A 142 9.01 11.75 7.82
CA GLN A 142 7.97 11.72 6.77
C GLN A 142 7.71 13.13 6.23
N GLY A 143 7.58 14.13 7.11
CA GLY A 143 7.39 15.52 6.73
C GLY A 143 8.55 16.11 5.92
N LEU A 144 9.76 15.56 6.07
CA LEU A 144 10.95 15.91 5.29
C LEU A 144 11.13 15.05 4.03
N GLY A 145 10.23 14.12 3.73
CA GLY A 145 10.38 13.19 2.61
C GLY A 145 11.51 12.14 2.80
N GLN A 146 12.05 12.01 4.02
CA GLN A 146 13.15 11.10 4.33
C GLN A 146 12.64 9.70 4.72
N HIS A 147 11.85 9.06 3.82
CA HIS A 147 11.19 7.77 4.06
C HIS A 147 12.17 6.67 4.48
N ALA A 148 13.37 6.64 3.89
CA ALA A 148 14.40 5.65 4.22
C ALA A 148 14.81 5.69 5.72
N LYS A 149 14.73 6.86 6.37
CA LYS A 149 15.01 7.02 7.80
C LYS A 149 13.79 6.78 8.68
N ALA A 150 12.60 7.10 8.18
CA ALA A 150 11.34 6.90 8.90
C ALA A 150 10.97 5.42 9.04
N LEU A 151 11.19 4.60 7.99
CA LEU A 151 10.75 3.21 7.94
C LEU A 151 11.30 2.33 9.07
N PRO A 152 12.60 2.31 9.39
CA PRO A 152 13.12 1.50 10.50
C PRO A 152 12.52 1.85 11.86
N LEU A 153 12.19 3.15 12.06
CA LEU A 153 11.57 3.62 13.29
C LEU A 153 10.10 3.19 13.38
N ALA A 154 9.38 3.26 12.26
CA ALA A 154 8.01 2.77 12.16
C ALA A 154 7.94 1.25 12.33
N GLU A 155 8.88 0.50 11.76
CA GLU A 155 8.99 -0.96 11.96
C GLU A 155 9.20 -1.30 13.44
N ARG A 156 10.13 -0.62 14.11
CA ARG A 156 10.37 -0.79 15.55
C ARG A 156 9.13 -0.48 16.36
N TYR A 157 8.42 0.61 16.03
CA TYR A 157 7.17 0.96 16.70
C TYR A 157 6.11 -0.13 16.55
N VAL A 158 5.90 -0.62 15.32
CA VAL A 158 4.88 -1.67 15.05
C VAL A 158 5.27 -3.03 15.64
N GLN A 159 6.56 -3.33 15.79
CA GLN A 159 7.04 -4.54 16.46
C GLN A 159 6.76 -4.50 17.97
N ALA A 160 6.97 -3.35 18.60
CA ALA A 160 6.65 -3.14 20.02
C ALA A 160 5.13 -3.09 20.25
N ASN A 161 4.35 -2.66 19.26
CA ASN A 161 2.90 -2.48 19.33
C ASN A 161 2.17 -3.37 18.31
N PRO A 162 1.90 -4.65 18.61
CA PRO A 162 1.20 -5.55 17.68
C PRO A 162 -0.17 -5.03 17.22
N ASN A 163 -0.84 -4.22 18.05
CA ASN A 163 -2.14 -3.61 17.80
C ASN A 163 -2.05 -2.18 17.25
N ALA A 164 -0.86 -1.74 16.82
CA ALA A 164 -0.70 -0.42 16.18
C ALA A 164 -1.76 -0.20 15.09
N ALA A 165 -2.25 1.04 14.96
CA ALA A 165 -3.28 1.38 13.98
C ALA A 165 -2.84 1.01 12.54
N ASP A 166 -3.80 0.68 11.69
CA ASP A 166 -3.56 0.28 10.30
C ASP A 166 -2.80 1.33 9.49
N THR A 167 -2.91 2.59 9.87
CA THR A 167 -2.15 3.69 9.26
C THR A 167 -0.64 3.48 9.30
N TRP A 168 -0.12 2.84 10.36
CA TRP A 168 1.28 2.47 10.47
C TRP A 168 1.69 1.38 9.48
N LEU A 169 0.85 0.35 9.36
CA LEU A 169 1.08 -0.71 8.39
C LEU A 169 0.99 -0.18 6.96
N GLN A 170 0.01 0.70 6.69
CA GLN A 170 -0.13 1.37 5.39
C GLN A 170 1.10 2.24 5.07
N PHE A 171 1.62 2.98 6.05
CA PHE A 171 2.86 3.74 5.88
C PHE A 171 4.05 2.83 5.53
N LEU A 172 4.19 1.70 6.24
CA LEU A 172 5.25 0.73 5.97
C LEU A 172 5.11 0.09 4.58
N VAL A 173 3.89 -0.21 4.15
CA VAL A 173 3.62 -0.71 2.78
C VAL A 173 4.03 0.32 1.75
N ALA A 174 3.50 1.54 1.86
CA ALA A 174 3.72 2.60 0.88
C ALA A 174 5.21 2.99 0.78
N GLY A 175 5.85 3.25 1.93
CA GLY A 175 7.24 3.66 1.95
C GLY A 175 8.22 2.59 1.45
N ASN A 176 7.97 1.31 1.76
CA ASN A 176 8.79 0.23 1.22
C ASN A 176 8.55 0.06 -0.30
N ALA A 177 7.31 0.21 -0.78
CA ALA A 177 7.00 0.15 -2.22
C ALA A 177 7.67 1.29 -2.99
N GLU A 178 7.66 2.52 -2.45
CA GLU A 178 8.33 3.68 -3.02
C GLU A 178 9.85 3.46 -3.16
N LEU A 179 10.46 2.85 -2.16
CA LEU A 179 11.87 2.44 -2.18
C LEU A 179 12.13 1.14 -2.97
N LYS A 180 11.14 0.62 -3.69
CA LYS A 180 11.20 -0.63 -4.46
C LYS A 180 11.59 -1.87 -3.61
N ARG A 181 11.35 -1.80 -2.31
CA ARG A 181 11.56 -2.92 -1.37
C ARG A 181 10.29 -3.78 -1.31
N TYR A 182 9.93 -4.38 -2.45
CA TYR A 182 8.62 -5.03 -2.63
C TYR A 182 8.37 -6.18 -1.66
N ASP A 183 9.40 -6.99 -1.33
CA ASP A 183 9.27 -8.07 -0.35
C ASP A 183 8.91 -7.55 1.05
N ALA A 184 9.47 -6.41 1.45
CA ALA A 184 9.12 -5.76 2.72
C ALA A 184 7.69 -5.20 2.68
N ALA A 185 7.31 -4.53 1.58
CA ALA A 185 5.96 -4.03 1.37
C ALA A 185 4.93 -5.17 1.38
N GLU A 186 5.24 -6.31 0.73
CA GLU A 186 4.41 -7.52 0.72
C GLU A 186 4.19 -8.06 2.14
N ARG A 187 5.24 -8.17 2.97
CA ARG A 187 5.10 -8.64 4.36
C ARG A 187 4.13 -7.78 5.18
N TRP A 188 4.23 -6.46 5.05
CA TRP A 188 3.34 -5.54 5.76
C TRP A 188 1.92 -5.56 5.20
N GLN A 189 1.77 -5.69 3.88
CA GLN A 189 0.46 -5.83 3.24
C GLN A 189 -0.24 -7.13 3.64
N ARG A 190 0.49 -8.25 3.78
CA ARG A 190 -0.05 -9.50 4.31
C ARG A 190 -0.57 -9.34 5.75
N ARG A 191 0.10 -8.55 6.58
CA ARG A 191 -0.36 -8.26 7.94
C ARG A 191 -1.65 -7.43 7.93
N LEU A 192 -1.77 -6.44 7.04
CA LEU A 192 -3.02 -5.70 6.82
C LEU A 192 -4.14 -6.63 6.32
N LEU A 193 -3.83 -7.50 5.37
CA LEU A 193 -4.79 -8.46 4.84
C LEU A 193 -5.30 -9.42 5.90
N ALA A 194 -4.43 -9.87 6.82
CA ALA A 194 -4.82 -10.72 7.94
C ALA A 194 -5.82 -10.04 8.89
N ARG A 195 -5.70 -8.71 9.07
CA ARG A 195 -6.68 -7.92 9.85
C ARG A 195 -8.00 -7.72 9.10
N HIS A 196 -7.96 -7.60 7.78
CA HIS A 196 -9.10 -7.28 6.93
C HIS A 196 -9.27 -8.28 5.78
N PRO A 197 -9.49 -9.58 6.07
CA PRO A 197 -9.47 -10.65 5.05
C PRO A 197 -10.63 -10.56 4.04
N ASN A 198 -11.66 -9.77 4.34
CA ASN A 198 -12.83 -9.60 3.48
C ASN A 198 -12.78 -8.30 2.64
N GLN A 199 -11.71 -7.51 2.75
CA GLN A 199 -11.54 -6.30 1.96
C GLN A 199 -10.84 -6.61 0.63
N ALA A 200 -11.58 -6.61 -0.46
CA ALA A 200 -11.05 -6.84 -1.82
C ALA A 200 -9.87 -5.92 -2.18
N LYS A 201 -9.89 -4.65 -1.69
CA LYS A 201 -8.80 -3.70 -1.88
C LYS A 201 -7.46 -4.24 -1.36
N SER A 202 -7.45 -4.87 -0.18
CA SER A 202 -6.21 -5.39 0.43
C SER A 202 -5.60 -6.54 -0.38
N TRP A 203 -6.43 -7.40 -0.98
CA TRP A 203 -5.99 -8.45 -1.89
C TRP A 203 -5.40 -7.90 -3.18
N ARG A 204 -6.06 -6.87 -3.77
CA ARG A 204 -5.56 -6.21 -4.99
C ARG A 204 -4.23 -5.52 -4.75
N GLN A 205 -4.08 -4.85 -3.62
CA GLN A 205 -2.81 -4.20 -3.25
C GLN A 205 -1.70 -5.24 -3.08
N LEU A 206 -1.99 -6.38 -2.44
CA LEU A 206 -1.02 -7.47 -2.31
C LEU A 206 -0.58 -8.00 -3.68
N ALA A 207 -1.54 -8.31 -4.54
CA ALA A 207 -1.24 -8.80 -5.89
C ALA A 207 -0.47 -7.76 -6.72
N GLY A 208 -0.82 -6.47 -6.60
CA GLY A 208 -0.09 -5.39 -7.26
C GLY A 208 1.37 -5.29 -6.83
N LEU A 209 1.66 -5.43 -5.53
CA LEU A 209 3.02 -5.47 -5.02
C LEU A 209 3.81 -6.66 -5.57
N GLN A 210 3.16 -7.84 -5.66
CA GLN A 210 3.76 -9.05 -6.21
C GLN A 210 4.07 -8.89 -7.72
N GLN A 211 3.17 -8.25 -8.49
CA GLN A 211 3.44 -7.91 -9.89
C GLN A 211 4.60 -6.92 -10.03
N MET A 212 4.66 -5.89 -9.19
CA MET A 212 5.78 -4.94 -9.18
C MET A 212 7.11 -5.60 -8.81
N ALA A 213 7.07 -6.70 -8.07
CA ALA A 213 8.23 -7.54 -7.75
C ALA A 213 8.58 -8.53 -8.88
N GLY A 214 7.81 -8.60 -9.97
CA GLY A 214 7.97 -9.61 -11.04
C GLY A 214 7.54 -11.02 -10.65
N ALA A 215 6.69 -11.15 -9.63
CA ALA A 215 6.20 -12.43 -9.11
C ALA A 215 4.73 -12.66 -9.54
N GLU A 216 4.52 -12.80 -10.86
CA GLU A 216 3.20 -12.97 -11.49
C GLU A 216 2.46 -14.21 -10.99
N ASP A 217 3.18 -15.29 -10.71
CA ASP A 217 2.65 -16.53 -10.14
C ASP A 217 2.01 -16.30 -8.76
N LYS A 218 2.69 -15.54 -7.89
CA LYS A 218 2.17 -15.17 -6.57
C LYS A 218 0.96 -14.24 -6.68
N ALA A 219 1.03 -13.26 -7.59
CA ALA A 219 -0.08 -12.33 -7.83
C ALA A 219 -1.33 -13.06 -8.33
N LEU A 220 -1.15 -13.99 -9.26
CA LEU A 220 -2.22 -14.86 -9.74
C LEU A 220 -2.83 -15.69 -8.60
N ALA A 221 -1.99 -16.35 -7.79
CA ALA A 221 -2.45 -17.13 -6.65
C ALA A 221 -3.24 -16.28 -5.65
N THR A 222 -2.75 -15.06 -5.37
CA THR A 222 -3.42 -14.11 -4.47
C THR A 222 -4.80 -13.71 -4.98
N LEU A 223 -4.93 -13.31 -6.26
CA LEU A 223 -6.21 -12.89 -6.82
C LEU A 223 -7.18 -14.07 -7.00
N ARG A 224 -6.68 -15.26 -7.35
CA ARG A 224 -7.49 -16.47 -7.39
C ARG A 224 -8.07 -16.82 -6.01
N ALA A 225 -7.24 -16.75 -4.96
CA ALA A 225 -7.70 -16.97 -3.59
C ALA A 225 -8.80 -15.98 -3.19
N ALA A 226 -8.66 -14.71 -3.57
CA ALA A 226 -9.66 -13.67 -3.35
C ALA A 226 -10.97 -13.97 -4.12
N HIS A 227 -10.86 -14.42 -5.37
CA HIS A 227 -12.02 -14.79 -6.20
C HIS A 227 -12.76 -16.01 -5.62
N VAL A 228 -12.03 -17.07 -5.28
CA VAL A 228 -12.60 -18.28 -4.65
C VAL A 228 -13.25 -17.97 -3.30
N LYS A 229 -12.71 -17.01 -2.55
CA LYS A 229 -13.32 -16.50 -1.30
C LYS A 229 -14.63 -15.75 -1.54
N GLY A 230 -15.03 -15.50 -2.78
CA GLY A 230 -16.26 -14.80 -3.13
C GLY A 230 -16.17 -13.27 -3.07
N LEU A 231 -14.97 -12.71 -3.08
CA LEU A 231 -14.82 -11.26 -3.14
C LEU A 231 -15.24 -10.75 -4.52
N ARG A 232 -15.94 -9.62 -4.54
CA ARG A 232 -16.45 -9.02 -5.77
C ARG A 232 -15.31 -8.40 -6.59
N PHE A 233 -15.31 -8.75 -7.87
CA PHE A 233 -14.44 -8.21 -8.90
C PHE A 233 -15.30 -7.57 -10.00
N SER A 234 -14.84 -6.48 -10.58
CA SER A 234 -15.38 -5.92 -11.80
C SER A 234 -15.00 -6.79 -13.01
N GLU A 235 -15.72 -6.64 -14.13
CA GLU A 235 -15.38 -7.36 -15.37
C GLU A 235 -13.93 -7.13 -15.81
N SER A 236 -13.45 -5.90 -15.71
CA SER A 236 -12.06 -5.57 -16.05
C SER A 236 -11.03 -6.27 -15.14
N GLU A 237 -11.35 -6.44 -13.86
CA GLU A 237 -10.49 -7.15 -12.92
C GLU A 237 -10.49 -8.66 -13.17
N LEU A 238 -11.63 -9.23 -13.54
CA LEU A 238 -11.74 -10.63 -13.97
C LEU A 238 -10.96 -10.87 -15.27
N ASP A 239 -11.07 -9.97 -16.25
CA ASP A 239 -10.27 -10.03 -17.47
C ASP A 239 -8.77 -9.93 -17.16
N ASN A 240 -8.35 -9.05 -16.22
CA ASN A 240 -6.96 -8.93 -15.80
C ASN A 240 -6.47 -10.19 -15.07
N LEU A 241 -7.31 -10.85 -14.28
CA LEU A 241 -6.96 -12.13 -13.63
C LEU A 241 -6.63 -13.21 -14.68
N VAL A 242 -7.42 -13.27 -15.77
CA VAL A 242 -7.17 -14.18 -16.88
C VAL A 242 -5.87 -13.84 -17.62
N LEU A 243 -5.62 -12.54 -17.88
CA LEU A 243 -4.38 -12.08 -18.52
C LEU A 243 -3.15 -12.41 -17.67
N LEU A 244 -3.26 -12.22 -16.36
CA LEU A 244 -2.20 -12.54 -15.42
C LEU A 244 -1.84 -14.03 -15.42
N ALA A 245 -2.82 -14.91 -15.61
CA ALA A 245 -2.56 -16.34 -15.75
C ALA A 245 -1.70 -16.65 -16.99
N GLY A 246 -1.95 -15.96 -18.11
CA GLY A 246 -1.10 -16.05 -19.31
C GLY A 246 0.32 -15.52 -19.06
N ALA A 247 0.45 -14.36 -18.43
CA ALA A 247 1.75 -13.75 -18.08
C ALA A 247 2.56 -14.62 -17.11
N ALA A 248 1.89 -15.29 -16.17
CA ALA A 248 2.51 -16.24 -15.25
C ALA A 248 2.87 -17.61 -15.89
N GLY A 249 2.74 -17.74 -17.22
CA GLY A 249 3.02 -19.00 -17.93
C GLY A 249 2.03 -20.13 -17.62
N GLN A 250 0.84 -19.81 -17.15
CA GLN A 250 -0.19 -20.77 -16.76
C GLN A 250 -1.44 -20.70 -17.68
N PRO A 251 -1.29 -20.88 -19.01
CA PRO A 251 -2.39 -20.68 -19.96
C PRO A 251 -3.58 -21.63 -19.73
N TRP A 252 -3.33 -22.87 -19.29
CA TRP A 252 -4.39 -23.82 -18.95
C TRP A 252 -5.28 -23.28 -17.81
N GLN A 253 -4.64 -22.73 -16.77
CA GLN A 253 -5.34 -22.12 -15.65
C GLN A 253 -6.16 -20.90 -16.09
N GLY A 254 -5.56 -20.06 -16.96
CA GLY A 254 -6.22 -18.91 -17.54
C GLY A 254 -7.45 -19.30 -18.37
N ALA A 255 -7.33 -20.36 -19.18
CA ALA A 255 -8.44 -20.90 -19.95
C ALA A 255 -9.57 -21.41 -19.07
N LYS A 256 -9.25 -22.21 -18.04
CA LYS A 256 -10.24 -22.71 -17.07
C LYS A 256 -10.95 -21.60 -16.30
N LEU A 257 -10.23 -20.57 -15.88
CA LEU A 257 -10.82 -19.39 -15.23
C LEU A 257 -11.80 -18.69 -16.17
N LEU A 258 -11.36 -18.39 -17.40
CA LEU A 258 -12.20 -17.68 -18.37
C LEU A 258 -13.41 -18.50 -18.78
N GLU A 259 -13.25 -19.80 -19.05
CA GLU A 259 -14.34 -20.72 -19.38
C GLU A 259 -15.41 -20.70 -18.27
N GLY A 260 -15.02 -20.91 -17.00
CA GLY A 260 -15.94 -20.88 -15.88
C GLY A 260 -16.64 -19.53 -15.68
N MET A 261 -15.93 -18.41 -15.93
CA MET A 261 -16.52 -17.07 -15.88
C MET A 261 -17.55 -16.82 -16.98
N LEU A 262 -17.33 -17.36 -18.18
CA LEU A 262 -18.27 -17.27 -19.30
C LEU A 262 -19.50 -18.17 -19.07
N GLU A 263 -19.29 -19.40 -18.60
CA GLU A 263 -20.36 -20.35 -18.31
C GLU A 263 -21.28 -19.89 -17.17
N SER A 264 -20.66 -19.33 -16.09
CA SER A 264 -21.40 -18.76 -14.96
C SER A 264 -22.00 -17.37 -15.23
N ARG A 265 -21.79 -16.81 -16.42
CA ARG A 265 -22.20 -15.46 -16.81
C ARG A 265 -21.63 -14.33 -15.94
N LEU A 266 -20.52 -14.56 -15.25
CA LEU A 266 -19.76 -13.52 -14.57
C LEU A 266 -19.12 -12.55 -15.56
N LEU A 267 -18.77 -13.06 -16.75
CA LEU A 267 -18.33 -12.26 -17.89
C LEU A 267 -19.25 -12.51 -19.08
N PRO A 268 -19.60 -11.47 -19.86
CA PRO A 268 -20.31 -11.66 -21.13
C PRO A 268 -19.44 -12.42 -22.13
N SER A 269 -20.09 -13.34 -22.87
CA SER A 269 -19.43 -14.17 -23.87
C SER A 269 -19.35 -13.44 -25.22
N ASP A 270 -18.51 -12.40 -25.27
CA ASP A 270 -18.21 -11.66 -26.51
C ASP A 270 -17.10 -12.32 -27.34
N ALA A 271 -16.98 -11.89 -28.61
CA ALA A 271 -16.02 -12.45 -29.54
C ALA A 271 -14.56 -12.30 -29.05
N LYS A 272 -14.21 -11.20 -28.35
CA LYS A 272 -12.87 -10.91 -27.84
C LYS A 272 -12.48 -11.90 -26.74
N ARG A 273 -13.38 -12.16 -25.78
CA ARG A 273 -13.15 -13.11 -24.69
C ARG A 273 -13.10 -14.56 -25.19
N ARG A 274 -13.97 -14.90 -26.17
CA ARG A 274 -13.94 -16.21 -26.79
C ARG A 274 -12.65 -16.42 -27.61
N GLU A 275 -12.18 -15.43 -28.36
CA GLU A 275 -10.88 -15.51 -29.05
C GLU A 275 -9.73 -15.71 -28.04
N ARG A 276 -9.75 -14.98 -26.92
CA ARG A 276 -8.78 -15.16 -25.82
C ARG A 276 -8.83 -16.57 -25.25
N LEU A 277 -10.01 -17.12 -25.05
CA LEU A 277 -10.19 -18.50 -24.57
C LEU A 277 -9.58 -19.51 -25.55
N GLY A 278 -9.84 -19.35 -26.83
CA GLY A 278 -9.23 -20.19 -27.88
C GLY A 278 -7.71 -20.09 -27.88
N MET A 279 -7.16 -18.87 -27.74
CA MET A 279 -5.71 -18.65 -27.67
C MET A 279 -5.10 -19.31 -26.42
N LEU A 280 -5.72 -19.18 -25.25
CA LEU A 280 -5.24 -19.80 -24.01
C LEU A 280 -5.24 -21.32 -24.08
N TRP A 281 -6.29 -21.92 -24.65
CA TRP A 281 -6.34 -23.37 -24.92
C TRP A 281 -5.24 -23.81 -25.87
N TRP A 282 -4.97 -23.03 -26.93
CA TRP A 282 -3.88 -23.31 -27.85
C TRP A 282 -2.51 -23.27 -27.16
N GLN A 283 -2.23 -22.21 -26.39
CA GLN A 283 -1.00 -22.09 -25.60
C GLN A 283 -0.85 -23.22 -24.58
N ALA A 284 -1.97 -23.70 -24.03
CA ALA A 284 -2.01 -24.86 -23.13
C ALA A 284 -1.84 -26.21 -23.85
N ARG A 285 -1.65 -26.20 -25.19
CA ARG A 285 -1.58 -27.38 -26.06
C ARG A 285 -2.88 -28.21 -26.11
N GLU A 286 -3.98 -27.66 -25.64
CA GLU A 286 -5.32 -28.24 -25.74
C GLU A 286 -5.95 -27.91 -27.09
N ARG A 287 -5.31 -28.45 -28.17
CA ARG A 287 -5.61 -28.09 -29.57
C ARG A 287 -7.06 -28.36 -29.95
N SER A 288 -7.64 -29.44 -29.49
CA SER A 288 -9.04 -29.78 -29.79
C SER A 288 -10.02 -28.76 -29.18
N ALA A 289 -9.77 -28.33 -27.94
CA ALA A 289 -10.56 -27.29 -27.28
C ALA A 289 -10.44 -25.95 -28.01
N ALA A 290 -9.21 -25.57 -28.37
CA ALA A 290 -8.94 -24.37 -29.14
C ALA A 290 -9.64 -24.39 -30.52
N ALA A 291 -9.54 -25.52 -31.27
CA ALA A 291 -10.14 -25.67 -32.57
C ALA A 291 -11.69 -25.56 -32.51
N LYS A 292 -12.31 -26.10 -31.47
CA LYS A 292 -13.75 -25.93 -31.22
C LYS A 292 -14.14 -24.47 -31.11
N ILE A 293 -13.46 -23.71 -30.24
CA ILE A 293 -13.75 -22.29 -30.02
C ILE A 293 -13.54 -21.48 -31.30
N TYR A 294 -12.43 -21.68 -32.01
CA TYR A 294 -12.17 -20.94 -33.25
C TYR A 294 -13.14 -21.31 -34.37
N ARG A 295 -13.63 -22.56 -34.43
CA ARG A 295 -14.67 -22.98 -35.39
C ARG A 295 -15.99 -22.28 -35.13
N GLU A 296 -16.40 -22.16 -33.89
CA GLU A 296 -17.61 -21.43 -33.50
C GLU A 296 -17.46 -19.92 -33.86
N LEU A 297 -16.34 -19.33 -33.58
CA LEU A 297 -16.04 -17.93 -33.94
C LEU A 297 -16.02 -17.74 -35.46
N ALA A 298 -15.44 -18.68 -36.19
CA ALA A 298 -15.37 -18.65 -37.66
C ALA A 298 -16.74 -18.69 -38.28
N VAL A 299 -17.62 -19.61 -37.84
CA VAL A 299 -19.00 -19.73 -38.31
C VAL A 299 -19.81 -18.48 -37.97
N GLN A 300 -19.65 -17.93 -36.76
CA GLN A 300 -20.42 -16.78 -36.32
C GLN A 300 -20.01 -15.47 -37.05
N SER A 301 -18.71 -15.29 -37.31
CA SER A 301 -18.16 -14.04 -37.87
C SER A 301 -17.93 -14.09 -39.39
N GLY A 302 -17.92 -15.28 -39.99
CA GLY A 302 -17.47 -15.46 -41.38
C GLY A 302 -16.00 -15.16 -41.63
N SER A 303 -15.18 -15.05 -40.58
CA SER A 303 -13.79 -14.56 -40.69
C SER A 303 -12.84 -15.64 -41.16
N ALA A 304 -12.12 -15.33 -42.26
CA ALA A 304 -11.05 -16.16 -42.77
C ALA A 304 -9.94 -16.43 -41.77
N LYS A 305 -9.65 -15.47 -40.87
CA LYS A 305 -8.64 -15.60 -39.79
C LYS A 305 -8.95 -16.78 -38.90
N PHE A 306 -10.19 -16.92 -38.46
CA PHE A 306 -10.56 -18.00 -37.53
C PHE A 306 -10.59 -19.35 -38.24
N TRP A 307 -11.01 -19.42 -39.49
CA TRP A 307 -10.91 -20.64 -40.28
C TRP A 307 -9.46 -21.10 -40.49
N LEU A 308 -8.51 -20.17 -40.69
CA LEU A 308 -7.08 -20.49 -40.73
C LEU A 308 -6.56 -21.02 -39.41
N ASN A 309 -7.01 -20.47 -38.29
CA ASN A 309 -6.65 -20.99 -36.95
C ASN A 309 -7.18 -22.42 -36.74
N VAL A 310 -8.42 -22.70 -37.20
CA VAL A 310 -8.98 -24.06 -37.18
C VAL A 310 -8.12 -24.98 -38.03
N ALA A 311 -7.83 -24.60 -39.26
CA ALA A 311 -6.99 -25.40 -40.17
C ALA A 311 -5.65 -25.74 -39.53
N GLN A 312 -4.96 -24.76 -39.02
CA GLN A 312 -3.65 -24.95 -38.36
C GLN A 312 -3.76 -25.97 -37.20
N LEU A 313 -4.76 -25.79 -36.31
CA LEU A 313 -4.94 -26.67 -35.13
C LEU A 313 -5.31 -28.09 -35.53
N GLU A 314 -6.09 -28.29 -36.58
CA GLU A 314 -6.43 -29.64 -37.08
C GLU A 314 -5.21 -30.30 -37.74
N LEU A 315 -4.42 -29.55 -38.52
CA LEU A 315 -3.19 -30.06 -39.14
C LEU A 315 -2.08 -30.37 -38.11
N GLU A 316 -1.94 -29.57 -37.07
CA GLU A 316 -1.03 -29.87 -35.94
C GLU A 316 -1.38 -31.16 -35.19
N GLN A 317 -2.60 -31.67 -35.36
CA GLN A 317 -3.10 -32.92 -34.78
C GLN A 317 -3.13 -34.08 -35.77
N ALA A 318 -2.50 -33.88 -36.95
CA ALA A 318 -2.54 -34.82 -38.07
C ALA A 318 -4.00 -35.20 -38.51
N ARG A 319 -4.96 -34.29 -38.27
CA ARG A 319 -6.33 -34.44 -38.73
C ARG A 319 -6.45 -33.80 -40.14
N TRP A 320 -5.78 -34.41 -41.08
CA TRP A 320 -5.55 -33.86 -42.40
C TRP A 320 -6.85 -33.47 -43.12
N GLN A 321 -7.86 -34.37 -43.14
CA GLN A 321 -9.11 -34.08 -43.81
C GLN A 321 -9.86 -32.90 -43.15
N ALA A 322 -9.92 -32.83 -41.83
CA ALA A 322 -10.55 -31.73 -41.11
C ALA A 322 -9.80 -30.38 -41.36
N GLY A 323 -8.48 -30.44 -41.47
CA GLY A 323 -7.64 -29.31 -41.85
C GLY A 323 -7.94 -28.82 -43.28
N LEU A 324 -8.04 -29.71 -44.23
CA LEU A 324 -8.41 -29.43 -45.61
C LEU A 324 -9.79 -28.77 -45.71
N ASP A 325 -10.78 -29.29 -44.98
CA ASP A 325 -12.12 -28.72 -44.94
C ASP A 325 -12.12 -27.31 -44.36
N ALA A 326 -11.35 -27.08 -43.30
CA ALA A 326 -11.17 -25.73 -42.74
C ALA A 326 -10.46 -24.75 -43.68
N LEU A 327 -9.45 -25.20 -44.42
CA LEU A 327 -8.80 -24.42 -45.47
C LEU A 327 -9.75 -24.00 -46.58
N LYS A 328 -10.64 -24.92 -47.01
CA LYS A 328 -11.69 -24.62 -48.00
C LYS A 328 -12.64 -23.51 -47.52
N GLN A 329 -13.01 -23.55 -46.22
CA GLN A 329 -13.83 -22.49 -45.63
C GLN A 329 -13.05 -21.16 -45.50
N ALA A 330 -11.77 -21.22 -45.13
CA ALA A 330 -10.92 -20.05 -45.09
C ALA A 330 -10.81 -19.34 -46.44
N GLU A 331 -10.65 -20.13 -47.53
CA GLU A 331 -10.60 -19.62 -48.91
C GLU A 331 -11.90 -18.93 -49.31
N ARG A 332 -13.05 -19.57 -48.99
CA ARG A 332 -14.39 -18.99 -49.23
C ARG A 332 -14.62 -17.71 -48.45
N ALA A 333 -14.02 -17.61 -47.28
CA ALA A 333 -14.04 -16.42 -46.43
C ALA A 333 -13.02 -15.34 -46.81
N GLY A 334 -12.28 -15.52 -47.93
CA GLY A 334 -11.35 -14.55 -48.45
C GLY A 334 -9.91 -14.62 -47.91
N ALA A 335 -9.48 -15.80 -47.42
CA ALA A 335 -8.09 -16.00 -47.05
C ALA A 335 -7.14 -15.85 -48.23
N GLU A 336 -5.88 -15.45 -47.95
CA GLU A 336 -4.83 -15.32 -48.95
C GLU A 336 -4.56 -16.65 -49.65
N ARG A 337 -4.81 -16.68 -50.97
CA ARG A 337 -4.72 -17.90 -51.83
C ARG A 337 -3.36 -18.60 -51.74
N ARG A 338 -2.26 -17.84 -51.67
CA ARG A 338 -0.90 -18.39 -51.61
C ARG A 338 -0.72 -19.21 -50.28
N LYS A 339 -1.18 -18.66 -49.16
CA LYS A 339 -1.09 -19.33 -47.85
C LYS A 339 -1.95 -20.58 -47.80
N VAL A 340 -3.19 -20.50 -48.28
CA VAL A 340 -4.12 -21.62 -48.33
C VAL A 340 -3.58 -22.75 -49.20
N ARG A 341 -3.03 -22.43 -50.38
CA ARG A 341 -2.47 -23.40 -51.28
C ARG A 341 -1.29 -24.17 -50.68
N ALA A 342 -0.34 -23.48 -50.06
CA ALA A 342 0.83 -24.13 -49.44
C ALA A 342 0.41 -25.12 -48.34
N TRP A 343 -0.54 -24.75 -47.50
CA TRP A 343 -1.02 -25.64 -46.42
C TRP A 343 -1.85 -26.79 -46.98
N ARG A 344 -2.58 -26.58 -48.07
CA ARG A 344 -3.35 -27.62 -48.75
C ARG A 344 -2.41 -28.67 -49.37
N GLU A 345 -1.44 -28.26 -50.18
CA GLU A 345 -0.45 -29.11 -50.80
C GLU A 345 0.28 -30.00 -49.75
N TRP A 346 0.67 -29.41 -48.65
CA TRP A 346 1.27 -30.16 -47.54
C TRP A 346 0.29 -31.18 -46.91
N ALA A 347 -0.91 -30.78 -46.59
CA ALA A 347 -1.90 -31.65 -45.97
C ALA A 347 -2.36 -32.80 -46.88
N GLU A 348 -2.51 -32.56 -48.20
CA GLU A 348 -2.83 -33.55 -49.20
C GLU A 348 -1.71 -34.61 -49.35
N GLY A 349 -0.45 -34.16 -49.31
CA GLY A 349 0.73 -35.03 -49.33
C GLY A 349 0.79 -35.96 -48.11
N GLU A 350 0.59 -35.43 -46.92
CA GLU A 350 0.56 -36.22 -45.66
C GLU A 350 -0.59 -37.22 -45.66
N LEU A 351 -1.79 -36.81 -46.10
CA LEU A 351 -2.94 -37.67 -46.21
C LEU A 351 -2.75 -38.82 -47.20
N SER A 352 -2.09 -38.57 -48.37
CA SER A 352 -1.71 -39.58 -49.34
C SER A 352 -0.74 -40.60 -48.71
N PHE A 353 0.31 -40.10 -48.06
CA PHE A 353 1.28 -40.96 -47.37
C PHE A 353 0.66 -41.85 -46.31
N GLU A 354 -0.25 -41.31 -45.47
CA GLU A 354 -0.96 -42.10 -44.47
C GLU A 354 -1.81 -43.26 -45.12
N ARG A 355 -2.48 -42.95 -46.22
CA ARG A 355 -3.27 -43.95 -46.97
C ARG A 355 -2.38 -45.08 -47.54
N GLU A 356 -1.23 -44.71 -48.14
CA GLU A 356 -0.27 -45.71 -48.64
C GLU A 356 0.26 -46.59 -47.54
N ARG A 357 0.63 -46.01 -46.35
CA ARG A 357 1.05 -46.79 -45.18
C ARG A 357 -0.03 -47.75 -44.68
N GLN A 358 -1.28 -47.34 -44.65
CA GLN A 358 -2.41 -48.20 -44.20
C GLN A 358 -2.60 -49.35 -45.15
N VAL A 359 -2.49 -49.14 -46.47
CA VAL A 359 -2.57 -50.21 -47.46
C VAL A 359 -1.38 -51.17 -47.34
N ALA A 360 -0.16 -50.64 -47.16
CA ALA A 360 1.05 -51.45 -46.98
C ALA A 360 1.05 -52.28 -45.69
N SER A 361 0.37 -51.79 -44.64
CA SER A 361 0.28 -52.55 -43.34
C SER A 361 -0.89 -53.55 -43.31
N ALA A 362 -1.77 -53.53 -44.30
CA ALA A 362 -2.88 -54.47 -44.43
C ALA A 362 -2.53 -55.71 -45.29
N HIS A 363 -1.36 -55.69 -45.92
CA HIS A 363 -0.76 -56.82 -46.63
C HIS A 363 0.41 -57.41 -45.87
#